data_459666029d9332b8b1b648922a264138
#
_entry.id   459666029d9332b8b1b648922a264138
#
_cell.length_a   1.000
_cell.length_b   1.000
_cell.length_c   1.000
_cell.angle_alpha   90.00
_cell.angle_beta   90.00
_cell.angle_gamma   90.00
#
_symmetry.space_group_name_H-M   'P 1'
#
loop_
_entity.id
_entity.type
_entity.pdbx_description
1 polymer ?
#
loop_
_entity_poly.entity_id
_entity_poly.type
_entity_poly.pdbx_seq_one_letter_code
_entity_poly.pdbx_strand_id
1 'polypeptide(L)'
;MQRTTPIAALVALATSLSSGRAAAQSAAEHPQFPPPAPEVQAPPVEAHLKLFDVLDFDVFSNQKWDRLRESHADDIVVTWPDGHETKGIQRHIEDLKALFVYAPDITIKVHPIRFGSGSWTSVTGVMTGTFTRPMPLPDGTSIPPTGKRFAIAMATIGHWVNGRMDHEWLFWDSGDFMKQLGLAK
;
A
#
# COMPACT_ATOMS: atom_id res chain seq x y z
N MET A 1 -25.61 10.58 -5.20
CA MET A 1 -24.77 9.38 -5.15
C MET A 1 -23.44 9.72 -5.82
N GLN A 2 -22.47 10.16 -5.04
CA GLN A 2 -21.14 10.46 -5.56
C GLN A 2 -20.32 9.17 -5.50
N ARG A 3 -19.96 8.66 -6.67
CA ARG A 3 -19.01 7.55 -6.79
C ARG A 3 -17.60 8.13 -6.80
N THR A 4 -16.93 8.09 -5.69
CA THR A 4 -15.49 8.42 -5.60
C THR A 4 -14.68 7.18 -5.94
N THR A 5 -13.84 7.27 -6.95
CA THR A 5 -13.01 6.18 -7.47
C THR A 5 -11.56 6.35 -6.97
N PRO A 6 -10.91 5.32 -6.43
CA PRO A 6 -9.73 5.50 -5.58
C PRO A 6 -8.38 5.66 -6.25
N ILE A 7 -8.17 5.60 -7.53
CA ILE A 7 -6.79 5.63 -8.10
C ILE A 7 -6.65 6.51 -9.34
N ALA A 8 -7.72 7.03 -9.87
CA ALA A 8 -7.69 7.71 -11.17
C ALA A 8 -7.34 9.21 -11.14
N ALA A 9 -7.27 9.85 -10.00
CA ALA A 9 -7.00 11.30 -9.91
C ALA A 9 -5.54 11.70 -10.25
N LEU A 10 -4.63 10.74 -10.49
CA LEU A 10 -3.20 11.00 -10.61
C LEU A 10 -2.69 11.19 -12.05
N VAL A 11 -3.54 11.16 -13.08
CA VAL A 11 -3.08 11.20 -14.49
C VAL A 11 -3.01 12.62 -15.09
N ALA A 12 -3.40 13.66 -14.40
CA ALA A 12 -3.64 14.98 -15.01
C ALA A 12 -2.51 16.02 -14.88
N LEU A 13 -1.24 15.65 -14.65
CA LEU A 13 -0.16 16.67 -14.67
C LEU A 13 1.17 16.13 -15.17
N ALA A 14 1.40 16.06 -16.47
CA ALA A 14 2.75 16.09 -17.04
C ALA A 14 2.75 16.38 -18.55
N THR A 15 2.78 17.64 -18.93
CA THR A 15 3.30 18.05 -20.22
C THR A 15 4.36 19.14 -20.01
N SER A 16 5.63 18.75 -20.01
CA SER A 16 6.74 19.63 -20.45
C SER A 16 7.90 18.78 -20.93
N LEU A 17 8.20 18.91 -22.21
CA LEU A 17 9.30 18.29 -22.94
C LEU A 17 10.66 18.90 -22.51
N SER A 18 11.59 18.05 -22.12
CA SER A 18 13.02 18.33 -22.31
C SER A 18 13.78 17.03 -22.55
N SER A 19 14.44 16.96 -23.69
CA SER A 19 15.29 15.88 -24.18
C SER A 19 16.58 15.78 -23.37
N GLY A 20 16.74 14.70 -22.62
CA GLY A 20 17.96 14.35 -21.90
C GLY A 20 18.23 12.84 -22.01
N ARG A 21 19.45 12.52 -22.39
CA ARG A 21 20.04 11.22 -22.70
C ARG A 21 19.68 10.14 -21.67
N ALA A 22 19.15 9.02 -22.14
CA ALA A 22 18.88 7.82 -21.34
C ALA A 22 20.20 7.19 -20.89
N ALA A 23 20.49 7.29 -19.59
CA ALA A 23 21.37 6.36 -18.91
C ALA A 23 20.50 5.15 -18.47
N ALA A 24 20.94 3.94 -18.77
CA ALA A 24 20.29 2.71 -18.31
C ALA A 24 20.31 2.72 -16.78
N GLN A 25 19.15 2.98 -16.16
CA GLN A 25 18.99 2.79 -14.73
C GLN A 25 18.94 1.30 -14.43
N SER A 26 19.92 0.84 -13.66
CA SER A 26 19.95 -0.48 -13.05
C SER A 26 18.65 -0.75 -12.27
N ALA A 27 18.27 -2.02 -12.13
CA ALA A 27 17.12 -2.46 -11.34
C ALA A 27 17.03 -1.65 -10.04
N ALA A 28 15.84 -1.10 -9.76
CA ALA A 28 15.59 -0.30 -8.58
C ALA A 28 16.14 -1.02 -7.34
N GLU A 29 17.16 -0.46 -6.72
CA GLU A 29 17.63 -0.94 -5.42
C GLU A 29 16.47 -0.82 -4.44
N HIS A 30 16.21 -1.88 -3.69
CA HIS A 30 15.20 -1.85 -2.63
C HIS A 30 15.51 -0.70 -1.67
N PRO A 31 14.49 0.08 -1.25
CA PRO A 31 14.70 1.10 -0.22
C PRO A 31 15.43 0.49 0.98
N GLN A 32 16.55 1.08 1.37
CA GLN A 32 17.33 0.59 2.49
C GLN A 32 16.79 1.18 3.77
N PHE A 33 16.22 0.34 4.64
CA PHE A 33 15.85 0.73 6.00
C PHE A 33 17.01 0.39 6.94
N PRO A 34 17.32 1.27 7.92
CA PRO A 34 18.26 0.90 8.97
C PRO A 34 17.73 -0.31 9.75
N PRO A 35 18.59 -1.19 10.26
CA PRO A 35 18.14 -2.27 11.12
C PRO A 35 17.40 -1.70 12.34
N PRO A 36 16.24 -2.27 12.71
CA PRO A 36 15.50 -1.79 13.86
C PRO A 36 16.32 -1.99 15.14
N ALA A 37 16.34 -0.97 16.01
CA ALA A 37 16.83 -1.15 17.36
C ALA A 37 15.90 -2.13 18.11
N PRO A 38 16.45 -3.05 18.92
CA PRO A 38 15.62 -3.92 19.76
C PRO A 38 14.89 -3.07 20.79
N GLU A 39 13.60 -2.83 20.57
CA GLU A 39 12.75 -2.10 21.49
C GLU A 39 11.71 -3.05 22.08
N VAL A 40 11.64 -3.08 23.43
CA VAL A 40 10.62 -3.86 24.13
C VAL A 40 9.32 -3.06 24.12
N GLN A 41 8.36 -3.49 23.31
CA GLN A 41 7.05 -2.88 23.23
C GLN A 41 6.15 -3.36 24.40
N ALA A 42 5.21 -2.49 24.83
CA ALA A 42 4.19 -2.88 25.80
C ALA A 42 3.32 -4.02 25.23
N PRO A 43 2.83 -4.96 26.07
CA PRO A 43 2.11 -6.16 25.59
C PRO A 43 0.96 -5.90 24.60
N PRO A 44 0.07 -4.88 24.76
CA PRO A 44 -0.95 -4.58 23.76
C PRO A 44 -0.36 -4.15 22.42
N VAL A 45 0.69 -3.32 22.42
CA VAL A 45 1.38 -2.85 21.22
C VAL A 45 2.04 -4.02 20.47
N GLU A 46 2.71 -4.92 21.20
CA GLU A 46 3.32 -6.10 20.60
C GLU A 46 2.28 -7.01 19.92
N ALA A 47 1.11 -7.19 20.55
CA ALA A 47 0.02 -7.96 19.97
C ALA A 47 -0.50 -7.32 18.67
N HIS A 48 -0.69 -5.99 18.66
CA HIS A 48 -1.11 -5.26 17.47
C HIS A 48 -0.06 -5.31 16.34
N LEU A 49 1.24 -5.18 16.67
CA LEU A 49 2.32 -5.33 15.69
C LEU A 49 2.39 -6.73 15.08
N LYS A 50 2.13 -7.78 15.88
CA LYS A 50 2.02 -9.15 15.36
C LYS A 50 0.81 -9.31 14.43
N LEU A 51 -0.32 -8.66 14.73
CA LEU A 51 -1.47 -8.64 13.83
C LEU A 51 -1.16 -7.91 12.52
N PHE A 52 -0.34 -6.83 12.53
CA PHE A 52 0.15 -6.21 11.31
C PHE A 52 1.01 -7.17 10.48
N ASP A 53 1.91 -7.93 11.11
CA ASP A 53 2.70 -8.94 10.39
C ASP A 53 1.79 -9.97 9.69
N VAL A 54 0.77 -10.48 10.41
CA VAL A 54 -0.22 -11.40 9.83
C VAL A 54 -1.02 -10.73 8.71
N LEU A 55 -1.46 -9.49 8.91
CA LEU A 55 -2.18 -8.71 7.92
C LEU A 55 -1.41 -8.62 6.62
N ASP A 56 -0.19 -8.12 6.65
CA ASP A 56 0.56 -7.82 5.44
C ASP A 56 1.18 -9.07 4.81
N PHE A 57 1.80 -9.94 5.63
CA PHE A 57 2.55 -11.09 5.11
C PHE A 57 1.67 -12.26 4.71
N ASP A 58 0.50 -12.41 5.33
CA ASP A 58 -0.38 -13.54 5.08
C ASP A 58 -1.73 -13.14 4.48
N VAL A 59 -2.45 -12.22 5.09
CA VAL A 59 -3.81 -11.86 4.64
C VAL A 59 -3.78 -11.08 3.34
N PHE A 60 -3.07 -9.94 3.31
CA PHE A 60 -2.95 -9.09 2.12
C PHE A 60 -2.19 -9.79 1.00
N SER A 61 -0.97 -10.26 1.27
CA SER A 61 -0.09 -10.84 0.25
C SER A 61 -0.63 -12.13 -0.39
N ASN A 62 -1.52 -12.85 0.31
CA ASN A 62 -2.19 -14.04 -0.22
C ASN A 62 -3.68 -13.82 -0.51
N GLN A 63 -4.14 -12.56 -0.51
CA GLN A 63 -5.52 -12.18 -0.86
C GLN A 63 -6.59 -12.92 -0.04
N LYS A 64 -6.34 -13.17 1.25
CA LYS A 64 -7.26 -13.85 2.19
C LYS A 64 -8.27 -12.86 2.78
N TRP A 65 -9.10 -12.26 1.93
CA TRP A 65 -9.96 -11.13 2.28
C TRP A 65 -10.99 -11.43 3.35
N ASP A 66 -11.42 -12.66 3.49
CA ASP A 66 -12.30 -13.17 4.55
C ASP A 66 -11.68 -13.01 5.94
N ARG A 67 -10.34 -13.00 6.03
CA ARG A 67 -9.58 -12.84 7.26
C ARG A 67 -9.22 -11.39 7.60
N LEU A 68 -9.54 -10.41 6.76
CA LEU A 68 -9.20 -9.00 7.00
C LEU A 68 -9.79 -8.49 8.34
N ARG A 69 -10.92 -9.06 8.77
CA ARG A 69 -11.56 -8.78 10.06
C ARG A 69 -10.76 -9.19 11.29
N GLU A 70 -9.70 -9.95 11.15
CA GLU A 70 -8.82 -10.29 12.26
C GLU A 70 -8.10 -9.03 12.79
N SER A 71 -7.77 -8.09 11.90
CA SER A 71 -7.05 -6.84 12.22
C SER A 71 -7.90 -5.57 12.05
N HIS A 72 -8.99 -5.59 11.29
CA HIS A 72 -9.81 -4.40 10.98
C HIS A 72 -11.19 -4.46 11.59
N ALA A 73 -11.69 -3.32 12.08
CA ALA A 73 -13.09 -3.15 12.47
C ALA A 73 -14.00 -3.11 11.22
N ASP A 74 -15.28 -3.44 11.40
CA ASP A 74 -16.23 -3.44 10.28
C ASP A 74 -16.47 -2.04 9.69
N ASP A 75 -16.30 -1.00 10.51
CA ASP A 75 -16.45 0.42 10.15
C ASP A 75 -15.12 1.15 9.98
N ILE A 76 -14.03 0.42 9.77
CA ILE A 76 -12.68 0.97 9.52
C ILE A 76 -12.72 2.18 8.61
N VAL A 77 -11.98 3.21 8.96
CA VAL A 77 -11.68 4.35 8.08
C VAL A 77 -10.26 4.18 7.56
N VAL A 78 -10.05 4.28 6.26
CA VAL A 78 -8.73 4.19 5.62
C VAL A 78 -8.43 5.50 4.92
N THR A 79 -7.35 6.17 5.34
CA THR A 79 -6.81 7.36 4.68
C THR A 79 -5.70 6.92 3.71
N TRP A 80 -5.90 7.20 2.43
CA TRP A 80 -5.00 6.83 1.34
C TRP A 80 -3.90 7.90 1.13
N PRO A 81 -2.81 7.58 0.40
CA PRO A 81 -1.67 8.50 0.24
C PRO A 81 -1.99 9.84 -0.42
N ASP A 82 -3.08 9.95 -1.16
CA ASP A 82 -3.58 11.20 -1.76
C ASP A 82 -4.49 12.00 -0.82
N GLY A 83 -4.71 11.50 0.41
CA GLY A 83 -5.50 12.14 1.45
C GLY A 83 -7.01 11.85 1.38
N HIS A 84 -7.50 11.10 0.38
CA HIS A 84 -8.92 10.71 0.41
C HIS A 84 -9.16 9.60 1.45
N GLU A 85 -10.40 9.51 1.94
CA GLU A 85 -10.81 8.49 2.89
C GLU A 85 -11.85 7.55 2.30
N THR A 86 -11.76 6.28 2.67
CA THR A 86 -12.81 5.28 2.45
C THR A 86 -13.26 4.70 3.78
N LYS A 87 -14.51 4.27 3.86
CA LYS A 87 -15.09 3.77 5.11
C LYS A 87 -15.75 2.41 4.91
N GLY A 88 -15.52 1.54 5.88
CA GLY A 88 -16.08 0.20 5.98
C GLY A 88 -15.23 -0.87 5.32
N ILE A 89 -15.16 -2.03 5.99
CA ILE A 89 -14.28 -3.12 5.61
C ILE A 89 -14.56 -3.68 4.20
N GLN A 90 -15.81 -3.69 3.74
CA GLN A 90 -16.14 -4.17 2.40
C GLN A 90 -15.57 -3.24 1.33
N ARG A 91 -15.67 -1.91 1.55
CA ARG A 91 -15.06 -0.93 0.66
C ARG A 91 -13.54 -1.07 0.63
N HIS A 92 -12.92 -1.24 1.80
CA HIS A 92 -11.48 -1.44 1.89
C HIS A 92 -11.04 -2.70 1.12
N ILE A 93 -11.75 -3.82 1.26
CA ILE A 93 -11.49 -5.04 0.48
C ILE A 93 -11.57 -4.80 -1.03
N GLU A 94 -12.56 -4.03 -1.51
CA GLU A 94 -12.67 -3.69 -2.92
C GLU A 94 -11.47 -2.85 -3.41
N ASP A 95 -11.04 -1.89 -2.61
CA ASP A 95 -9.89 -1.04 -2.91
C ASP A 95 -8.58 -1.84 -2.96
N LEU A 96 -8.38 -2.75 -1.99
CA LEU A 96 -7.23 -3.66 -1.99
C LEU A 96 -7.24 -4.60 -3.21
N LYS A 97 -8.38 -5.21 -3.52
CA LYS A 97 -8.53 -6.08 -4.71
C LYS A 97 -8.18 -5.35 -6.01
N ALA A 98 -8.46 -4.06 -6.10
CA ALA A 98 -8.16 -3.27 -7.29
C ALA A 98 -6.65 -3.25 -7.61
N LEU A 99 -5.78 -3.29 -6.60
CA LEU A 99 -4.33 -3.38 -6.78
C LEU A 99 -3.93 -4.70 -7.46
N PHE A 100 -4.54 -5.81 -7.06
CA PHE A 100 -4.24 -7.15 -7.59
C PHE A 100 -4.81 -7.40 -8.99
N VAL A 101 -5.70 -6.54 -9.48
CA VAL A 101 -6.19 -6.64 -10.86
C VAL A 101 -5.05 -6.48 -11.86
N TYR A 102 -4.17 -5.49 -11.67
CA TYR A 102 -3.09 -5.20 -12.61
C TYR A 102 -1.73 -5.78 -12.20
N ALA A 103 -1.52 -6.04 -10.91
CA ALA A 103 -0.30 -6.63 -10.36
C ALA A 103 -0.65 -7.80 -9.42
N PRO A 104 -0.97 -8.99 -9.95
CA PRO A 104 -1.51 -10.10 -9.16
C PRO A 104 -0.50 -10.75 -8.20
N ASP A 105 0.77 -10.41 -8.32
CA ASP A 105 1.88 -10.90 -7.51
C ASP A 105 2.33 -9.93 -6.41
N ILE A 106 1.47 -8.95 -6.06
CA ILE A 106 1.79 -8.02 -4.97
C ILE A 106 2.03 -8.77 -3.66
N THR A 107 3.13 -8.41 -2.99
CA THR A 107 3.46 -8.93 -1.66
C THR A 107 4.15 -7.89 -0.80
N ILE A 108 3.94 -8.01 0.52
CA ILE A 108 4.73 -7.36 1.57
C ILE A 108 5.27 -8.49 2.44
N LYS A 109 6.58 -8.49 2.73
CA LYS A 109 7.25 -9.61 3.44
C LYS A 109 8.04 -9.19 4.66
N VAL A 110 8.22 -7.90 4.88
CA VAL A 110 9.05 -7.36 5.96
C VAL A 110 8.47 -6.06 6.51
N HIS A 111 8.58 -5.90 7.83
CA HIS A 111 8.38 -4.64 8.54
C HIS A 111 9.71 -4.23 9.22
N PRO A 112 10.64 -3.57 8.51
CA PRO A 112 11.97 -3.25 9.03
C PRO A 112 11.94 -2.31 10.22
N ILE A 113 10.99 -1.38 10.24
CA ILE A 113 10.75 -0.47 11.36
C ILE A 113 9.32 -0.67 11.82
N ARG A 114 9.14 -0.94 13.09
CA ARG A 114 7.82 -1.10 13.70
C ARG A 114 7.85 -0.69 15.16
N PHE A 115 6.88 0.07 15.56
CA PHE A 115 6.75 0.56 16.93
C PHE A 115 5.32 0.98 17.23
N GLY A 116 5.04 1.30 18.49
CA GLY A 116 3.73 1.80 18.88
C GLY A 116 3.73 2.33 20.31
N SER A 117 2.63 2.97 20.68
CA SER A 117 2.35 3.46 22.02
C SER A 117 0.85 3.50 22.26
N GLY A 118 0.40 2.92 23.36
CA GLY A 118 -1.03 2.87 23.70
C GLY A 118 -1.83 2.14 22.62
N SER A 119 -2.79 2.84 22.02
CA SER A 119 -3.63 2.34 20.94
C SER A 119 -3.08 2.59 19.52
N TRP A 120 -1.85 3.04 19.40
CA TRP A 120 -1.24 3.41 18.12
C TRP A 120 -0.10 2.49 17.76
N THR A 121 -0.01 2.13 16.48
CA THR A 121 1.13 1.42 15.92
C THR A 121 1.56 2.06 14.61
N SER A 122 2.83 1.90 14.27
CA SER A 122 3.36 2.22 12.95
C SER A 122 4.28 1.11 12.48
N VAL A 123 4.17 0.75 11.21
CA VAL A 123 5.05 -0.18 10.54
C VAL A 123 5.52 0.42 9.22
N THR A 124 6.76 0.10 8.82
CA THR A 124 7.20 0.32 7.45
C THR A 124 7.26 -1.01 6.72
N GLY A 125 7.09 -0.99 5.41
CA GLY A 125 7.14 -2.18 4.58
C GLY A 125 7.72 -1.88 3.20
N VAL A 126 7.96 -2.93 2.44
CA VAL A 126 8.26 -2.83 1.01
C VAL A 126 7.21 -3.63 0.25
N MET A 127 6.34 -2.92 -0.45
CA MET A 127 5.35 -3.53 -1.34
C MET A 127 6.01 -3.81 -2.69
N THR A 128 6.05 -5.06 -3.10
CA THR A 128 6.64 -5.49 -4.37
C THR A 128 5.60 -6.13 -5.27
N GLY A 129 5.81 -6.06 -6.58
CA GLY A 129 4.93 -6.69 -7.56
C GLY A 129 5.39 -6.44 -8.98
N THR A 130 4.61 -6.92 -9.96
CA THR A 130 4.87 -6.75 -11.39
C THR A 130 3.61 -6.30 -12.12
N PHE A 131 3.69 -5.23 -12.89
CA PHE A 131 2.57 -4.73 -13.69
C PHE A 131 2.37 -5.60 -14.94
N THR A 132 1.59 -6.67 -14.81
CA THR A 132 1.44 -7.72 -15.84
C THR A 132 0.07 -7.78 -16.52
N ARG A 133 -0.94 -7.06 -15.99
CA ARG A 133 -2.31 -7.07 -16.54
C ARG A 133 -2.80 -5.64 -16.77
N PRO A 134 -3.77 -5.41 -17.67
CA PRO A 134 -4.34 -4.08 -17.88
C PRO A 134 -4.85 -3.46 -16.58
N MET A 135 -4.52 -2.20 -16.34
CA MET A 135 -5.00 -1.43 -15.19
C MET A 135 -6.28 -0.69 -15.61
N PRO A 136 -7.44 -1.04 -15.02
CA PRO A 136 -8.71 -0.38 -15.36
C PRO A 136 -8.70 1.09 -14.93
N LEU A 137 -9.32 1.95 -15.77
CA LEU A 137 -9.56 3.36 -15.46
C LEU A 137 -11.06 3.62 -15.23
N PRO A 138 -11.43 4.71 -14.52
CA PRO A 138 -12.82 5.02 -14.21
C PRO A 138 -13.71 5.30 -15.41
N ASP A 139 -13.12 5.73 -16.53
CA ASP A 139 -13.82 5.98 -17.79
C ASP A 139 -14.12 4.71 -18.60
N GLY A 140 -13.78 3.54 -18.05
CA GLY A 140 -13.95 2.23 -18.69
C GLY A 140 -12.81 1.85 -19.64
N THR A 141 -11.81 2.71 -19.82
CA THR A 141 -10.59 2.36 -20.54
C THR A 141 -9.59 1.63 -19.65
N SER A 142 -8.43 1.26 -20.16
CA SER A 142 -7.38 0.65 -19.36
C SER A 142 -5.99 1.05 -19.85
N ILE A 143 -5.03 1.06 -18.93
CA ILE A 143 -3.62 1.22 -19.25
C ILE A 143 -3.03 -0.17 -19.52
N PRO A 144 -2.38 -0.39 -20.68
CA PRO A 144 -1.75 -1.67 -20.98
C PRO A 144 -0.59 -1.96 -20.02
N PRO A 145 -0.33 -3.24 -19.70
CA PRO A 145 0.75 -3.62 -18.80
C PRO A 145 2.11 -3.28 -19.41
N THR A 146 3.05 -2.86 -18.57
CA THR A 146 4.44 -2.58 -18.99
C THR A 146 5.38 -3.74 -18.74
N GLY A 147 4.99 -4.75 -17.95
CA GLY A 147 5.83 -5.84 -17.49
C GLY A 147 6.88 -5.40 -16.45
N LYS A 148 6.87 -4.14 -16.01
CA LYS A 148 7.83 -3.63 -15.04
C LYS A 148 7.55 -4.12 -13.64
N ARG A 149 8.62 -4.44 -12.92
CA ARG A 149 8.59 -4.72 -11.48
C ARG A 149 8.65 -3.41 -10.69
N PHE A 150 8.06 -3.42 -9.51
CA PHE A 150 8.16 -2.33 -8.56
C PHE A 150 8.50 -2.84 -7.15
N ALA A 151 9.14 -1.95 -6.38
CA ALA A 151 9.44 -2.13 -4.96
C ALA A 151 9.27 -0.77 -4.27
N ILE A 152 8.12 -0.57 -3.61
CA ILE A 152 7.74 0.72 -3.03
C ILE A 152 7.87 0.65 -1.53
N ALA A 153 8.67 1.56 -0.97
CA ALA A 153 8.67 1.79 0.47
C ALA A 153 7.33 2.37 0.90
N MET A 154 6.77 1.81 1.95
CA MET A 154 5.52 2.27 2.52
C MET A 154 5.61 2.38 4.03
N ALA A 155 4.73 3.18 4.62
CA ALA A 155 4.48 3.20 6.04
C ALA A 155 2.98 3.13 6.28
N THR A 156 2.57 2.38 7.30
CA THR A 156 1.19 2.30 7.75
C THR A 156 1.12 2.70 9.21
N ILE A 157 0.15 3.57 9.54
CA ILE A 157 -0.20 3.90 10.92
C ILE A 157 -1.57 3.29 11.20
N GLY A 158 -1.71 2.58 12.31
CA GLY A 158 -2.98 2.02 12.77
C GLY A 158 -3.38 2.57 14.13
N HIS A 159 -4.63 2.98 14.26
CA HIS A 159 -5.28 3.21 15.55
C HIS A 159 -6.14 2.00 15.90
N TRP A 160 -6.05 1.52 17.14
CA TRP A 160 -6.64 0.25 17.59
C TRP A 160 -7.68 0.45 18.69
N VAL A 161 -8.86 -0.11 18.49
CA VAL A 161 -9.93 -0.15 19.48
C VAL A 161 -10.40 -1.61 19.62
N ASN A 162 -10.46 -2.11 20.84
CA ASN A 162 -10.88 -3.49 21.12
C ASN A 162 -10.12 -4.55 20.28
N GLY A 163 -8.82 -4.34 20.06
CA GLY A 163 -7.95 -5.28 19.34
C GLY A 163 -8.08 -5.26 17.82
N ARG A 164 -8.79 -4.29 17.23
CA ARG A 164 -8.90 -4.09 15.78
C ARG A 164 -8.62 -2.64 15.41
N MET A 165 -8.07 -2.41 14.24
CA MET A 165 -7.91 -1.06 13.70
C MET A 165 -9.28 -0.50 13.33
N ASP A 166 -9.58 0.67 13.89
CA ASP A 166 -10.73 1.49 13.50
C ASP A 166 -10.32 2.63 12.55
N HIS A 167 -9.03 2.93 12.49
CA HIS A 167 -8.48 3.85 11.51
C HIS A 167 -7.09 3.39 11.06
N GLU A 168 -6.86 3.43 9.73
CA GLU A 168 -5.61 3.11 9.07
C GLU A 168 -5.18 4.28 8.16
N TRP A 169 -3.92 4.68 8.23
CA TRP A 169 -3.29 5.66 7.33
C TRP A 169 -2.20 5.00 6.52
N LEU A 170 -2.31 5.10 5.21
CA LEU A 170 -1.39 4.52 4.25
C LEU A 170 -0.50 5.61 3.65
N PHE A 171 0.80 5.37 3.62
CA PHE A 171 1.78 6.30 3.06
C PHE A 171 2.72 5.58 2.12
N TRP A 172 2.83 6.08 0.90
CA TRP A 172 3.88 5.75 -0.06
C TRP A 172 4.06 6.90 -1.04
N ASP A 173 5.20 6.93 -1.75
CA ASP A 173 5.42 7.88 -2.83
C ASP A 173 4.69 7.40 -4.10
N SER A 174 3.54 8.01 -4.38
CA SER A 174 2.75 7.69 -5.57
C SER A 174 3.47 8.09 -6.86
N GLY A 175 4.32 9.12 -6.84
CA GLY A 175 5.12 9.53 -7.99
C GLY A 175 6.19 8.49 -8.33
N ASP A 176 6.90 7.99 -7.32
CA ASP A 176 7.87 6.90 -7.50
C ASP A 176 7.17 5.61 -7.95
N PHE A 177 6.01 5.29 -7.38
CA PHE A 177 5.22 4.14 -7.82
C PHE A 177 4.91 4.21 -9.32
N MET A 178 4.39 5.34 -9.80
CA MET A 178 4.08 5.53 -11.22
C MET A 178 5.32 5.45 -12.12
N LYS A 179 6.49 5.95 -11.67
CA LYS A 179 7.76 5.80 -12.40
C LYS A 179 8.18 4.34 -12.50
N GLN A 180 8.11 3.59 -11.40
CA GLN A 180 8.48 2.17 -11.38
C GLN A 180 7.53 1.35 -12.26
N LEU A 181 6.24 1.65 -12.30
CA LEU A 181 5.30 1.05 -13.24
C LEU A 181 5.58 1.43 -14.71
N GLY A 182 6.40 2.47 -14.95
CA GLY A 182 6.70 3.01 -16.29
C GLY A 182 5.61 3.90 -16.85
N LEU A 183 4.78 4.48 -15.99
CA LEU A 183 3.66 5.35 -16.34
C LEU A 183 3.99 6.84 -16.14
N ALA A 184 5.12 7.15 -15.51
CA ALA A 184 5.68 8.50 -15.37
C ALA A 184 7.18 8.50 -15.72
N LYS A 185 7.73 9.72 -16.00
CA LYS A 185 9.15 9.96 -16.29
C LYS A 185 9.94 10.32 -15.04
#